data_7e20512e12abc45ffa3ffd09818c73ae
#
_entry.id   7e20512e12abc45ffa3ffd09818c73ae
#
_cell.length_a   1.000
_cell.length_b   1.000
_cell.length_c   1.000
_cell.angle_alpha   90.00
_cell.angle_beta   90.00
_cell.angle_gamma   90.00
#
_symmetry.space_group_name_H-M   'P 1'
#
loop_
_entity.id
_entity.type
_entity.pdbx_description
1 polymer ?
#
loop_
_entity_poly.entity_id
_entity_poly.type
_entity_poly.pdbx_seq_one_letter_code
_entity_poly.pdbx_strand_id
1 'polypeptide(L)'
;MNNLIREPLVHFLAVGLGLFVLFEFVAPKDSNLDSKTIVVDRSSLLTFVQYRSKAFNPDVAAARLDALSEPELKMLIDDYVREEALHREAQALGMDVNDYVIKQRMIQSLQFITNGFVTSAVDVSDDEVTAYYEANKDDYYVDPYTTFTHVFFSADRYGPEQARTLAETKLTQLNADSVPFSESTRHGDRFLYNVNYVERTEDFVGSHFGRHMAQELFSLDPNDQLWQGPLESAYGYHLVMVSKRTEGMYPDLADVEQSVRDDALRVEINEKNELAVQAIVGTYDVRMNFERGPAE
;
A
#
# COMPACT_ATOMS: atom_id res chain seq x y z
N MET A 1 -47.21 55.53 -20.59
CA MET A 1 -47.12 54.07 -20.59
C MET A 1 -46.19 53.47 -21.66
N ASN A 2 -45.39 54.26 -22.39
CA ASN A 2 -44.61 53.73 -23.54
C ASN A 2 -43.09 53.59 -23.32
N ASN A 3 -42.58 53.83 -22.11
CA ASN A 3 -41.13 53.78 -21.87
C ASN A 3 -40.63 52.43 -21.27
N LEU A 4 -41.53 51.61 -20.70
CA LEU A 4 -41.18 50.29 -20.17
C LEU A 4 -40.70 49.30 -21.24
N ILE A 5 -41.25 49.40 -22.49
CA ILE A 5 -40.87 48.50 -23.59
C ILE A 5 -39.48 48.83 -24.17
N ARG A 6 -38.88 49.95 -23.81
CA ARG A 6 -37.55 50.37 -24.31
C ARG A 6 -36.42 50.13 -23.30
N GLU A 7 -36.72 49.61 -22.11
CA GLU A 7 -35.71 49.36 -21.09
C GLU A 7 -34.96 48.05 -21.37
N PRO A 8 -33.62 48.09 -21.38
CA PRO A 8 -32.78 46.89 -21.59
C PRO A 8 -33.11 45.75 -20.64
N LEU A 9 -33.52 46.06 -19.41
CA LEU A 9 -33.91 45.11 -18.38
C LEU A 9 -35.16 44.31 -18.76
N VAL A 10 -36.14 44.96 -19.39
CA VAL A 10 -37.38 44.30 -19.83
C VAL A 10 -37.10 43.34 -20.99
N HIS A 11 -36.19 43.71 -21.89
CA HIS A 11 -35.77 42.82 -22.98
C HIS A 11 -35.01 41.60 -22.44
N PHE A 12 -34.09 41.81 -21.45
CA PHE A 12 -33.37 40.73 -20.81
C PHE A 12 -34.31 39.76 -20.09
N LEU A 13 -35.30 40.27 -19.34
CA LEU A 13 -36.33 39.44 -18.70
C LEU A 13 -37.20 38.69 -19.70
N ALA A 14 -37.59 39.34 -20.78
CA ALA A 14 -38.41 38.71 -21.84
C ALA A 14 -37.62 37.58 -22.56
N VAL A 15 -36.34 37.81 -22.85
CA VAL A 15 -35.46 36.81 -23.45
C VAL A 15 -35.19 35.67 -22.45
N GLY A 16 -34.93 35.98 -21.18
CA GLY A 16 -34.77 34.99 -20.13
C GLY A 16 -35.99 34.11 -19.92
N LEU A 17 -37.18 34.72 -19.90
CA LEU A 17 -38.45 33.99 -19.85
C LEU A 17 -38.69 33.14 -21.10
N GLY A 18 -38.35 33.67 -22.28
CA GLY A 18 -38.44 32.92 -23.53
C GLY A 18 -37.52 31.72 -23.58
N LEU A 19 -36.27 31.87 -23.08
CA LEU A 19 -35.31 30.78 -22.94
C LEU A 19 -35.74 29.75 -21.90
N PHE A 20 -36.33 30.20 -20.79
CA PHE A 20 -36.86 29.31 -19.75
C PHE A 20 -38.04 28.47 -20.31
N VAL A 21 -38.99 29.11 -21.01
CA VAL A 21 -40.08 28.39 -21.64
C VAL A 21 -39.57 27.44 -22.74
N LEU A 22 -38.61 27.89 -23.56
CA LEU A 22 -37.97 27.02 -24.55
C LEU A 22 -37.27 25.82 -23.90
N PHE A 23 -36.58 26.05 -22.79
CA PHE A 23 -35.92 24.99 -22.00
C PHE A 23 -36.97 23.97 -21.49
N GLU A 24 -38.12 24.43 -21.00
CA GLU A 24 -39.21 23.56 -20.54
C GLU A 24 -39.77 22.66 -21.66
N PHE A 25 -39.71 23.13 -22.95
CA PHE A 25 -40.16 22.37 -24.12
C PHE A 25 -39.06 21.54 -24.79
N VAL A 26 -37.78 21.92 -24.68
CA VAL A 26 -36.65 21.29 -25.40
C VAL A 26 -35.81 20.46 -24.46
N ALA A 27 -35.75 20.80 -23.16
CA ALA A 27 -35.17 19.90 -22.21
C ALA A 27 -35.85 18.54 -22.35
N PRO A 28 -35.09 17.45 -22.55
CA PRO A 28 -35.72 16.16 -22.42
C PRO A 28 -36.44 16.24 -21.07
N LYS A 29 -37.78 16.17 -21.10
CA LYS A 29 -38.50 15.73 -19.93
C LYS A 29 -37.77 14.41 -19.61
N ASP A 30 -36.85 14.44 -18.68
CA ASP A 30 -36.63 13.26 -17.88
C ASP A 30 -38.04 12.84 -17.55
N SER A 31 -38.53 11.89 -18.29
CA SER A 31 -39.70 11.13 -17.98
C SER A 31 -39.38 10.41 -16.66
N ASN A 32 -39.32 11.15 -15.60
CA ASN A 32 -39.65 10.76 -14.28
C ASN A 32 -41.16 10.52 -14.31
N LEU A 33 -41.60 9.63 -15.27
CA LEU A 33 -41.63 8.29 -14.84
C LEU A 33 -42.24 8.27 -13.48
N ASP A 34 -43.51 7.99 -13.48
CA ASP A 34 -44.17 7.52 -12.29
C ASP A 34 -43.08 6.92 -11.36
N SER A 35 -42.87 7.52 -10.20
CA SER A 35 -41.77 7.14 -9.28
C SER A 35 -41.76 5.66 -8.93
N LYS A 36 -42.75 4.92 -9.38
CA LYS A 36 -42.99 3.47 -9.22
C LYS A 36 -42.64 2.64 -10.46
N THR A 37 -42.21 3.24 -11.58
CA THR A 37 -41.87 2.47 -12.79
C THR A 37 -40.36 2.25 -12.89
N ILE A 38 -39.92 1.00 -12.89
CA ILE A 38 -38.50 0.61 -13.12
C ILE A 38 -38.40 0.07 -14.54
N VAL A 39 -37.65 0.75 -15.39
CA VAL A 39 -37.37 0.31 -16.75
C VAL A 39 -36.11 -0.56 -16.72
N VAL A 40 -36.26 -1.77 -17.22
CA VAL A 40 -35.11 -2.71 -17.34
C VAL A 40 -34.77 -2.79 -18.82
N ASP A 41 -33.64 -2.26 -19.20
CA ASP A 41 -33.09 -2.36 -20.54
C ASP A 41 -31.69 -3.00 -20.52
N ARG A 42 -31.16 -3.26 -21.73
CA ARG A 42 -29.82 -3.88 -21.86
C ARG A 42 -28.73 -3.03 -21.21
N SER A 43 -28.81 -1.71 -21.31
CA SER A 43 -27.77 -0.80 -20.80
C SER A 43 -27.74 -0.80 -19.28
N SER A 44 -28.90 -0.80 -18.63
CA SER A 44 -29.01 -0.88 -17.17
C SER A 44 -28.50 -2.24 -16.65
N LEU A 45 -28.82 -3.34 -17.31
CA LEU A 45 -28.30 -4.66 -16.94
C LEU A 45 -26.79 -4.80 -17.17
N LEU A 46 -26.23 -4.24 -18.24
CA LEU A 46 -24.79 -4.22 -18.47
C LEU A 46 -24.05 -3.47 -17.35
N THR A 47 -24.56 -2.29 -17.00
CA THR A 47 -24.03 -1.50 -15.90
C THR A 47 -24.10 -2.28 -14.58
N PHE A 48 -25.23 -2.90 -14.30
CA PHE A 48 -25.46 -3.72 -13.10
C PHE A 48 -24.48 -4.90 -13.02
N VAL A 49 -24.26 -5.64 -14.12
CA VAL A 49 -23.30 -6.72 -14.21
C VAL A 49 -21.87 -6.24 -13.96
N GLN A 50 -21.48 -5.09 -14.52
CA GLN A 50 -20.15 -4.50 -14.32
C GLN A 50 -19.89 -4.19 -12.84
N TYR A 51 -20.82 -3.53 -12.16
CA TYR A 51 -20.69 -3.20 -10.74
C TYR A 51 -20.66 -4.45 -9.85
N ARG A 52 -21.51 -5.43 -10.13
CA ARG A 52 -21.61 -6.66 -9.36
C ARG A 52 -20.36 -7.56 -9.52
N SER A 53 -19.80 -7.62 -10.73
CA SER A 53 -18.59 -8.41 -11.02
C SER A 53 -17.29 -7.67 -10.74
N LYS A 54 -17.34 -6.37 -10.41
CA LYS A 54 -16.17 -5.49 -10.29
C LYS A 54 -15.26 -5.50 -11.54
N ALA A 55 -15.82 -5.83 -12.69
CA ALA A 55 -15.15 -5.90 -13.98
C ALA A 55 -15.75 -4.83 -14.90
N PHE A 56 -15.07 -3.72 -15.04
CA PHE A 56 -15.55 -2.54 -15.80
C PHE A 56 -15.21 -2.62 -17.30
N ASN A 57 -15.06 -3.82 -17.85
CA ASN A 57 -14.89 -4.03 -19.28
C ASN A 57 -16.28 -4.27 -19.92
N PRO A 58 -16.76 -3.37 -20.81
CA PRO A 58 -18.08 -3.47 -21.44
C PRO A 58 -18.25 -4.76 -22.28
N ASP A 59 -17.19 -5.18 -22.98
CA ASP A 59 -17.25 -6.35 -23.85
C ASP A 59 -17.39 -7.64 -23.03
N VAL A 60 -16.67 -7.74 -21.91
CA VAL A 60 -16.77 -8.86 -20.98
C VAL A 60 -18.14 -8.92 -20.33
N ALA A 61 -18.69 -7.76 -19.94
CA ALA A 61 -20.03 -7.68 -19.35
C ALA A 61 -21.10 -8.08 -20.37
N ALA A 62 -20.98 -7.63 -21.64
CA ALA A 62 -21.90 -8.00 -22.72
C ALA A 62 -21.85 -9.50 -23.00
N ALA A 63 -20.65 -10.08 -23.16
CA ALA A 63 -20.48 -11.52 -23.38
C ALA A 63 -21.09 -12.34 -22.23
N ARG A 64 -20.90 -11.89 -20.99
CA ARG A 64 -21.47 -12.55 -19.81
C ARG A 64 -22.99 -12.48 -19.77
N LEU A 65 -23.56 -11.29 -20.08
CA LEU A 65 -25.01 -11.12 -20.14
C LEU A 65 -25.63 -12.00 -21.21
N ASP A 66 -25.01 -12.09 -22.40
CA ASP A 66 -25.48 -12.86 -23.54
C ASP A 66 -25.32 -14.39 -23.35
N ALA A 67 -24.46 -14.81 -22.47
CA ALA A 67 -24.24 -16.24 -22.12
C ALA A 67 -25.21 -16.76 -21.06
N LEU A 68 -26.05 -15.89 -20.43
CA LEU A 68 -26.99 -16.31 -19.42
C LEU A 68 -28.13 -17.15 -20.00
N SER A 69 -28.49 -18.20 -19.33
CA SER A 69 -29.73 -18.93 -19.59
C SER A 69 -30.95 -18.10 -19.16
N GLU A 70 -32.12 -18.42 -19.72
CA GLU A 70 -33.37 -17.71 -19.37
C GLU A 70 -33.65 -17.65 -17.85
N PRO A 71 -33.45 -18.74 -17.05
CA PRO A 71 -33.62 -18.64 -15.59
C PRO A 71 -32.59 -17.72 -14.92
N GLU A 72 -31.35 -17.72 -15.39
CA GLU A 72 -30.28 -16.85 -14.84
C GLU A 72 -30.53 -15.37 -15.18
N LEU A 73 -30.95 -15.09 -16.42
CA LEU A 73 -31.34 -13.74 -16.84
C LEU A 73 -32.52 -13.24 -16.00
N LYS A 74 -33.53 -14.09 -15.76
CA LYS A 74 -34.64 -13.73 -14.90
C LYS A 74 -34.20 -13.39 -13.48
N MET A 75 -33.33 -14.20 -12.87
CA MET A 75 -32.78 -13.92 -11.54
C MET A 75 -31.99 -12.60 -11.53
N LEU A 76 -31.20 -12.33 -12.56
CA LEU A 76 -30.45 -11.07 -12.68
C LEU A 76 -31.40 -9.87 -12.74
N ILE A 77 -32.48 -9.96 -13.52
CA ILE A 77 -33.50 -8.92 -13.61
C ILE A 77 -34.23 -8.72 -12.27
N ASP A 78 -34.60 -9.80 -11.60
CA ASP A 78 -35.26 -9.74 -10.30
C ASP A 78 -34.33 -9.09 -9.23
N ASP A 79 -33.04 -9.40 -9.25
CA ASP A 79 -32.03 -8.79 -8.38
C ASP A 79 -31.89 -7.29 -8.68
N TYR A 80 -31.78 -6.91 -9.96
CA TYR A 80 -31.68 -5.52 -10.37
C TYR A 80 -32.90 -4.70 -9.95
N VAL A 81 -34.11 -5.21 -10.22
CA VAL A 81 -35.37 -4.55 -9.85
C VAL A 81 -35.48 -4.39 -8.33
N ARG A 82 -35.08 -5.39 -7.59
CA ARG A 82 -35.07 -5.33 -6.12
C ARG A 82 -34.11 -4.25 -5.61
N GLU A 83 -32.88 -4.19 -6.13
CA GLU A 83 -31.86 -3.20 -5.73
C GLU A 83 -32.34 -1.78 -6.07
N GLU A 84 -32.83 -1.57 -7.29
CA GLU A 84 -33.33 -0.27 -7.75
C GLU A 84 -34.55 0.20 -6.95
N ALA A 85 -35.50 -0.69 -6.65
CA ALA A 85 -36.68 -0.35 -5.84
C ALA A 85 -36.27 0.06 -4.40
N LEU A 86 -35.37 -0.70 -3.75
CA LEU A 86 -34.88 -0.37 -2.42
C LEU A 86 -34.11 0.94 -2.39
N HIS A 87 -33.27 1.19 -3.42
CA HIS A 87 -32.52 2.43 -3.56
C HIS A 87 -33.46 3.64 -3.67
N ARG A 88 -34.49 3.57 -4.53
CA ARG A 88 -35.47 4.65 -4.68
C ARG A 88 -36.27 4.92 -3.40
N GLU A 89 -36.66 3.87 -2.68
CA GLU A 89 -37.36 4.05 -1.40
C GLU A 89 -36.43 4.68 -0.34
N ALA A 90 -35.15 4.27 -0.30
CA ALA A 90 -34.17 4.88 0.60
C ALA A 90 -33.95 6.38 0.30
N GLN A 91 -33.85 6.73 -0.99
CA GLN A 91 -33.77 8.15 -1.41
C GLN A 91 -35.04 8.94 -1.04
N ALA A 92 -36.22 8.33 -1.27
CA ALA A 92 -37.50 8.97 -0.90
C ALA A 92 -37.63 9.22 0.62
N LEU A 93 -36.97 8.39 1.44
CA LEU A 93 -36.87 8.57 2.88
C LEU A 93 -35.75 9.55 3.29
N GLY A 94 -34.98 10.09 2.34
CA GLY A 94 -33.88 11.01 2.60
C GLY A 94 -32.71 10.37 3.34
N MET A 95 -32.54 9.05 3.22
CA MET A 95 -31.47 8.31 3.91
C MET A 95 -30.06 8.67 3.41
N ASP A 96 -29.97 9.26 2.21
CA ASP A 96 -28.73 9.71 1.57
C ASP A 96 -28.27 11.11 2.00
N VAL A 97 -29.18 11.95 2.53
CA VAL A 97 -28.94 13.39 2.69
C VAL A 97 -28.00 13.72 3.85
N ASN A 98 -28.04 12.93 4.96
CA ASN A 98 -27.25 13.21 6.16
C ASN A 98 -26.49 11.97 6.68
N ASP A 99 -26.39 10.91 5.90
CA ASP A 99 -25.63 9.72 6.29
C ASP A 99 -24.14 9.93 6.04
N TYR A 100 -23.36 9.85 7.14
CA TYR A 100 -21.91 10.01 7.10
C TYR A 100 -21.24 8.91 6.27
N VAL A 101 -21.76 7.68 6.27
CA VAL A 101 -21.22 6.55 5.51
C VAL A 101 -21.39 6.80 4.01
N ILE A 102 -22.56 7.24 3.58
CA ILE A 102 -22.83 7.61 2.18
C ILE A 102 -21.92 8.78 1.77
N LYS A 103 -21.81 9.81 2.61
CA LYS A 103 -20.89 10.94 2.36
C LYS A 103 -19.45 10.45 2.17
N GLN A 104 -18.95 9.59 3.05
CA GLN A 104 -17.60 9.03 2.93
C GLN A 104 -17.44 8.20 1.65
N ARG A 105 -18.46 7.44 1.27
CA ARG A 105 -18.42 6.66 0.04
C ARG A 105 -18.37 7.54 -1.21
N MET A 106 -19.10 8.63 -1.23
CA MET A 106 -19.05 9.62 -2.32
C MET A 106 -17.66 10.27 -2.42
N ILE A 107 -17.07 10.67 -1.26
CA ILE A 107 -15.72 11.22 -1.21
C ILE A 107 -14.70 10.21 -1.75
N GLN A 108 -14.73 8.97 -1.29
CA GLN A 108 -13.86 7.90 -1.78
C GLN A 108 -14.00 7.67 -3.28
N SER A 109 -15.24 7.71 -3.81
CA SER A 109 -15.49 7.55 -5.23
C SER A 109 -14.90 8.70 -6.04
N LEU A 110 -15.04 9.93 -5.58
CA LEU A 110 -14.44 11.10 -6.21
C LEU A 110 -12.91 11.03 -6.19
N GLN A 111 -12.33 10.69 -5.04
CA GLN A 111 -10.88 10.52 -4.90
C GLN A 111 -10.34 9.40 -5.81
N PHE A 112 -11.08 8.29 -5.94
CA PHE A 112 -10.71 7.20 -6.85
C PHE A 112 -10.67 7.66 -8.32
N ILE A 113 -11.67 8.41 -8.75
CA ILE A 113 -11.72 8.98 -10.12
C ILE A 113 -10.55 9.95 -10.33
N THR A 114 -10.33 10.86 -9.38
CA THR A 114 -9.23 11.85 -9.44
C THR A 114 -7.88 11.13 -9.52
N ASN A 115 -7.65 10.14 -8.66
CA ASN A 115 -6.43 9.33 -8.67
C ASN A 115 -6.22 8.60 -10.00
N GLY A 116 -7.29 8.05 -10.59
CA GLY A 116 -7.23 7.40 -11.89
C GLY A 116 -6.77 8.35 -13.02
N PHE A 117 -7.28 9.57 -13.04
CA PHE A 117 -6.84 10.60 -13.99
C PHE A 117 -5.39 11.02 -13.75
N VAL A 118 -5.00 11.28 -12.51
CA VAL A 118 -3.63 11.66 -12.16
C VAL A 118 -2.66 10.54 -12.55
N THR A 119 -2.94 9.30 -12.16
CA THR A 119 -2.08 8.14 -12.46
C THR A 119 -1.87 7.95 -13.96
N SER A 120 -2.92 8.19 -14.77
CA SER A 120 -2.82 8.05 -16.24
C SER A 120 -2.04 9.18 -16.93
N ALA A 121 -1.88 10.31 -16.24
CA ALA A 121 -1.24 11.53 -16.78
C ALA A 121 0.19 11.75 -16.26
N VAL A 122 0.60 11.04 -15.21
CA VAL A 122 1.93 11.18 -14.60
C VAL A 122 2.89 10.19 -15.23
N ASP A 123 4.02 10.70 -15.62
CA ASP A 123 5.21 9.95 -16.04
C ASP A 123 6.43 10.58 -15.36
N VAL A 124 7.46 9.79 -15.12
CA VAL A 124 8.69 10.24 -14.46
C VAL A 124 9.87 10.03 -15.42
N SER A 125 10.52 11.11 -15.79
CA SER A 125 11.69 11.10 -16.65
C SER A 125 12.92 10.52 -15.96
N ASP A 126 13.93 10.11 -16.73
CA ASP A 126 15.19 9.58 -16.20
C ASP A 126 15.95 10.62 -15.35
N ASP A 127 15.84 11.91 -15.67
CA ASP A 127 16.43 12.99 -14.89
C ASP A 127 15.75 13.12 -13.51
N GLU A 128 14.42 12.97 -13.44
CA GLU A 128 13.66 12.98 -12.18
C GLU A 128 13.95 11.74 -11.34
N VAL A 129 14.10 10.57 -11.96
CA VAL A 129 14.53 9.34 -11.26
C VAL A 129 15.91 9.52 -10.64
N THR A 130 16.85 10.11 -11.40
CA THR A 130 18.19 10.38 -10.90
C THR A 130 18.16 11.37 -9.74
N ALA A 131 17.42 12.46 -9.87
CA ALA A 131 17.27 13.47 -8.82
C ALA A 131 16.62 12.87 -7.55
N TYR A 132 15.59 12.02 -7.73
CA TYR A 132 14.93 11.34 -6.62
C TYR A 132 15.89 10.40 -5.87
N TYR A 133 16.69 9.60 -6.61
CA TYR A 133 17.67 8.70 -6.01
C TYR A 133 18.69 9.48 -5.18
N GLU A 134 19.28 10.55 -5.72
CA GLU A 134 20.28 11.35 -4.99
C GLU A 134 19.69 12.03 -3.73
N ALA A 135 18.43 12.42 -3.78
CA ALA A 135 17.75 13.05 -2.64
C ALA A 135 17.35 12.04 -1.55
N ASN A 136 17.12 10.77 -1.91
CA ASN A 136 16.62 9.72 -1.03
C ASN A 136 17.57 8.51 -0.96
N LYS A 137 18.86 8.74 -1.16
CA LYS A 137 19.88 7.70 -1.28
C LYS A 137 19.94 6.77 -0.06
N ASP A 138 19.68 7.31 1.13
CA ASP A 138 19.69 6.55 2.39
C ASP A 138 18.59 5.48 2.46
N ASP A 139 17.47 5.66 1.74
CA ASP A 139 16.38 4.69 1.66
C ASP A 139 16.76 3.44 0.87
N TYR A 140 17.83 3.50 0.08
CA TYR A 140 18.35 2.42 -0.76
C TYR A 140 19.64 1.80 -0.21
N TYR A 141 20.08 2.24 0.97
CA TYR A 141 21.27 1.65 1.59
C TYR A 141 21.05 0.18 1.90
N VAL A 142 21.99 -0.64 1.47
CA VAL A 142 22.03 -2.08 1.78
C VAL A 142 22.90 -2.29 2.99
N ASP A 143 22.29 -2.73 4.10
CA ASP A 143 23.04 -3.03 5.34
C ASP A 143 24.08 -4.13 5.12
N PRO A 144 25.19 -4.09 5.85
CA PRO A 144 26.15 -5.21 5.87
C PRO A 144 25.46 -6.48 6.37
N TYR A 145 25.84 -7.60 5.76
CA TYR A 145 25.31 -8.90 6.16
C TYR A 145 26.38 -9.97 6.17
N THR A 146 26.16 -11.00 7.00
CA THR A 146 27.09 -12.11 7.17
C THR A 146 26.41 -13.46 7.05
N THR A 147 27.19 -14.45 6.58
CA THR A 147 26.80 -15.86 6.57
C THR A 147 27.74 -16.61 7.50
N PHE A 148 27.18 -17.27 8.51
CA PHE A 148 27.96 -18.03 9.49
C PHE A 148 27.19 -19.23 10.03
N THR A 149 27.96 -20.17 10.60
CA THR A 149 27.44 -21.25 11.45
C THR A 149 28.06 -21.16 12.84
N HIS A 150 27.41 -21.74 13.83
CA HIS A 150 27.97 -21.73 15.18
C HIS A 150 27.83 -23.06 15.92
N VAL A 151 28.70 -23.23 16.96
CA VAL A 151 28.63 -24.27 17.98
C VAL A 151 28.40 -23.60 19.31
N PHE A 152 27.40 -24.03 20.07
CA PHE A 152 26.96 -23.39 21.31
C PHE A 152 27.30 -24.18 22.55
N PHE A 153 27.66 -23.48 23.66
CA PHE A 153 27.89 -24.01 24.99
C PHE A 153 27.08 -23.25 26.02
N SER A 154 26.12 -23.93 26.64
CA SER A 154 25.08 -23.33 27.49
C SER A 154 25.68 -22.92 28.86
N ALA A 155 25.53 -21.63 29.20
CA ALA A 155 25.87 -21.14 30.53
C ALA A 155 24.87 -21.63 31.60
N ASP A 156 23.59 -21.87 31.24
CA ASP A 156 22.60 -22.44 32.15
C ASP A 156 22.95 -23.88 32.56
N ARG A 157 23.53 -24.64 31.63
CA ARG A 157 23.87 -26.04 31.84
C ARG A 157 25.14 -26.24 32.65
N TYR A 158 26.15 -25.44 32.36
CA TYR A 158 27.52 -25.64 32.91
C TYR A 158 27.97 -24.56 33.90
N GLY A 159 27.25 -23.45 33.96
CA GLY A 159 27.76 -22.20 34.51
C GLY A 159 28.66 -21.45 33.54
N PRO A 160 28.75 -20.11 33.62
CA PRO A 160 29.45 -19.29 32.62
C PRO A 160 30.96 -19.64 32.49
N GLU A 161 31.68 -19.82 33.57
CA GLU A 161 33.10 -20.12 33.55
C GLU A 161 33.41 -21.49 32.89
N GLN A 162 32.64 -22.51 33.24
CA GLN A 162 32.84 -23.85 32.66
C GLN A 162 32.41 -23.89 31.18
N ALA A 163 31.33 -23.21 30.83
CA ALA A 163 30.89 -23.09 29.42
C ALA A 163 31.96 -22.43 28.56
N ARG A 164 32.59 -21.38 29.05
CA ARG A 164 33.72 -20.71 28.40
C ARG A 164 34.91 -21.65 28.20
N THR A 165 35.34 -22.35 29.26
CA THR A 165 36.48 -23.29 29.20
C THR A 165 36.23 -24.43 28.22
N LEU A 166 34.97 -24.95 28.18
CA LEU A 166 34.55 -25.96 27.20
C LEU A 166 34.62 -25.42 25.77
N ALA A 167 34.16 -24.19 25.55
CA ALA A 167 34.22 -23.53 24.24
C ALA A 167 35.71 -23.34 23.80
N GLU A 168 36.58 -22.82 24.65
CA GLU A 168 38.02 -22.64 24.35
C GLU A 168 38.70 -23.96 23.99
N THR A 169 38.44 -25.01 24.77
CA THR A 169 38.98 -26.35 24.50
C THR A 169 38.45 -26.89 23.16
N LYS A 170 37.16 -26.72 22.91
CA LYS A 170 36.51 -27.18 21.67
C LYS A 170 36.99 -26.42 20.45
N LEU A 171 37.23 -25.12 20.56
CA LEU A 171 37.82 -24.29 19.50
C LEU A 171 39.14 -24.89 19.00
N THR A 172 40.04 -25.24 19.94
CA THR A 172 41.31 -25.85 19.60
C THR A 172 41.13 -27.18 18.85
N GLN A 173 40.18 -28.02 19.30
CA GLN A 173 39.90 -29.31 18.66
C GLN A 173 39.32 -29.14 17.25
N LEU A 174 38.29 -28.27 17.11
CA LEU A 174 37.61 -28.04 15.81
C LEU A 174 38.58 -27.57 14.74
N ASN A 175 39.51 -26.70 15.12
CA ASN A 175 40.55 -26.19 14.22
C ASN A 175 41.65 -27.21 13.93
N ALA A 176 42.07 -27.99 14.94
CA ALA A 176 43.06 -29.04 14.74
C ALA A 176 42.56 -30.17 13.81
N ASP A 177 41.28 -30.53 13.97
CA ASP A 177 40.63 -31.59 13.18
C ASP A 177 40.05 -31.06 11.85
N SER A 178 40.15 -29.74 11.57
CA SER A 178 39.60 -29.07 10.39
C SER A 178 38.11 -29.39 10.18
N VAL A 179 37.32 -29.33 11.26
CA VAL A 179 35.91 -29.71 11.26
C VAL A 179 35.09 -28.74 10.39
N PRO A 180 34.39 -29.24 9.33
CA PRO A 180 33.62 -28.38 8.43
C PRO A 180 32.35 -27.88 9.11
N PHE A 181 31.81 -26.76 8.60
CA PHE A 181 30.56 -26.14 9.12
C PHE A 181 29.37 -27.12 9.17
N SER A 182 29.28 -28.08 8.21
CA SER A 182 28.21 -29.06 8.12
C SER A 182 28.14 -30.04 9.30
N GLU A 183 29.23 -30.14 10.09
CA GLU A 183 29.30 -31.01 11.25
C GLU A 183 29.10 -30.26 12.58
N SER A 184 28.89 -28.94 12.55
CA SER A 184 28.73 -28.07 13.72
C SER A 184 27.78 -28.63 14.81
N THR A 185 26.65 -29.21 14.38
CA THR A 185 25.61 -29.74 15.27
C THR A 185 26.03 -30.91 16.13
N ARG A 186 27.22 -31.53 15.88
CA ARG A 186 27.75 -32.67 16.63
C ARG A 186 28.68 -32.24 17.78
N HIS A 187 28.99 -30.94 17.85
CA HIS A 187 30.13 -30.49 18.69
C HIS A 187 29.73 -29.60 19.87
N GLY A 188 28.47 -29.25 20.03
CA GLY A 188 27.96 -28.39 21.10
C GLY A 188 26.60 -28.77 21.62
N ASP A 189 26.01 -27.89 22.42
CA ASP A 189 24.65 -27.99 22.92
C ASP A 189 23.66 -27.54 21.87
N ARG A 190 22.40 -27.91 22.06
CA ARG A 190 21.30 -27.40 21.21
C ARG A 190 21.03 -25.95 21.54
N PHE A 191 21.10 -25.08 20.53
CA PHE A 191 20.74 -23.68 20.67
C PHE A 191 19.23 -23.46 20.42
N LEU A 192 18.68 -22.40 21.02
CA LEU A 192 17.26 -22.06 20.94
C LEU A 192 16.79 -21.68 19.53
N TYR A 193 17.66 -21.03 18.79
CA TYR A 193 17.39 -20.55 17.41
C TYR A 193 18.10 -21.41 16.36
N ASN A 194 18.48 -20.81 15.24
CA ASN A 194 19.13 -21.50 14.13
C ASN A 194 20.60 -21.82 14.44
N VAL A 195 21.15 -22.85 13.80
CA VAL A 195 22.58 -23.16 13.83
C VAL A 195 23.31 -22.43 12.70
N ASN A 196 22.65 -22.27 11.55
CA ASN A 196 23.19 -21.62 10.37
C ASN A 196 22.43 -20.34 10.08
N TYR A 197 23.16 -19.29 9.74
CA TYR A 197 22.65 -17.96 9.41
C TYR A 197 23.18 -17.58 8.04
N VAL A 198 22.29 -17.38 7.08
CA VAL A 198 22.65 -17.04 5.70
C VAL A 198 22.21 -15.61 5.43
N GLU A 199 23.16 -14.74 5.07
CA GLU A 199 22.94 -13.35 4.69
C GLU A 199 22.07 -12.60 5.71
N ARG A 200 22.54 -12.57 6.98
CA ARG A 200 21.84 -11.88 8.07
C ARG A 200 22.54 -10.59 8.45
N THR A 201 21.72 -9.55 8.64
CA THR A 201 22.20 -8.24 9.12
C THR A 201 22.59 -8.29 10.58
N GLU A 202 23.36 -7.29 11.04
CA GLU A 202 23.79 -7.17 12.44
C GLU A 202 22.58 -7.11 13.40
N ASP A 203 21.54 -6.35 13.03
CA ASP A 203 20.32 -6.24 13.84
C ASP A 203 19.59 -7.59 13.97
N PHE A 204 19.51 -8.37 12.89
CA PHE A 204 18.92 -9.71 12.95
C PHE A 204 19.75 -10.63 13.88
N VAL A 205 21.07 -10.62 13.76
CA VAL A 205 21.95 -11.40 14.64
C VAL A 205 21.79 -10.92 16.07
N GLY A 206 21.76 -9.61 16.29
CA GLY A 206 21.57 -8.99 17.60
C GLY A 206 20.26 -9.39 18.28
N SER A 207 19.19 -9.62 17.51
CA SER A 207 17.90 -10.08 18.03
C SER A 207 17.94 -11.50 18.61
N HIS A 208 18.87 -12.35 18.13
CA HIS A 208 19.02 -13.74 18.58
C HIS A 208 20.13 -13.90 19.64
N PHE A 209 21.23 -13.17 19.52
CA PHE A 209 22.41 -13.37 20.33
C PHE A 209 22.71 -12.22 21.31
N GLY A 210 22.08 -11.08 21.11
CA GLY A 210 22.37 -9.82 21.78
C GLY A 210 23.36 -8.95 20.99
N ARG A 211 23.26 -7.65 21.20
CA ARG A 211 24.03 -6.64 20.44
C ARG A 211 25.53 -6.84 20.54
N HIS A 212 26.05 -7.17 21.73
CA HIS A 212 27.48 -7.34 21.95
C HIS A 212 28.07 -8.45 21.06
N MET A 213 27.46 -9.63 21.06
CA MET A 213 27.91 -10.74 20.22
C MET A 213 27.77 -10.43 18.73
N ALA A 214 26.71 -9.71 18.32
CA ALA A 214 26.54 -9.31 16.93
C ALA A 214 27.68 -8.40 16.47
N GLN A 215 28.04 -7.39 17.25
CA GLN A 215 29.17 -6.50 16.95
C GLN A 215 30.49 -7.23 16.85
N GLU A 216 30.79 -8.14 17.81
CA GLU A 216 32.00 -8.97 17.77
C GLU A 216 32.02 -9.85 16.51
N LEU A 217 30.90 -10.53 16.19
CA LEU A 217 30.78 -11.37 15.00
C LEU A 217 31.04 -10.58 13.70
N PHE A 218 30.50 -9.38 13.60
CA PHE A 218 30.68 -8.52 12.42
C PHE A 218 32.07 -7.91 12.33
N SER A 219 32.88 -7.96 13.40
CA SER A 219 34.28 -7.56 13.38
C SER A 219 35.25 -8.68 12.95
N LEU A 220 34.79 -9.94 12.89
CA LEU A 220 35.61 -11.07 12.51
C LEU A 220 35.87 -11.10 11.00
N ASP A 221 37.09 -11.50 10.62
CA ASP A 221 37.40 -11.75 9.22
C ASP A 221 36.74 -13.06 8.73
N PRO A 222 36.07 -13.04 7.54
CA PRO A 222 35.50 -14.25 6.97
C PRO A 222 36.58 -15.32 6.69
N ASN A 223 36.33 -16.53 7.19
CA ASN A 223 37.15 -17.70 6.89
C ASN A 223 36.29 -18.97 7.04
N ASP A 224 36.03 -19.63 5.92
CA ASP A 224 35.19 -20.83 5.83
C ASP A 224 35.87 -22.14 6.27
N GLN A 225 37.10 -22.05 6.76
CA GLN A 225 37.89 -23.17 7.24
C GLN A 225 38.35 -23.04 8.73
N LEU A 226 38.06 -21.90 9.33
CA LEU A 226 38.55 -21.59 10.68
C LEU A 226 37.37 -21.24 11.62
N TRP A 227 37.28 -21.97 12.72
CA TRP A 227 36.44 -21.64 13.86
C TRP A 227 37.07 -20.51 14.66
N GLN A 228 36.24 -19.52 15.04
CA GLN A 228 36.64 -18.32 15.75
C GLN A 228 35.81 -18.16 17.02
N GLY A 229 36.27 -17.35 17.98
CA GLY A 229 35.60 -17.11 19.25
C GLY A 229 36.45 -17.60 20.44
N PRO A 230 35.86 -17.92 21.60
CA PRO A 230 34.43 -17.94 21.88
C PRO A 230 33.81 -16.52 21.99
N LEU A 231 32.65 -16.33 21.38
CA LEU A 231 31.83 -15.12 21.50
C LEU A 231 30.78 -15.32 22.60
N GLU A 232 30.52 -14.30 23.39
CA GLU A 232 29.56 -14.35 24.49
C GLU A 232 28.17 -13.83 24.10
N SER A 233 27.14 -14.59 24.44
CA SER A 233 25.74 -14.19 24.36
C SER A 233 25.06 -14.26 25.73
N ALA A 234 23.81 -13.83 25.81
CA ALA A 234 23.00 -14.01 27.02
C ALA A 234 22.77 -15.47 27.41
N TYR A 235 23.02 -16.42 26.49
CA TYR A 235 22.78 -17.87 26.71
C TYR A 235 24.05 -18.66 27.02
N GLY A 236 25.21 -18.11 26.78
CA GLY A 236 26.54 -18.75 26.96
C GLY A 236 27.50 -18.38 25.86
N TYR A 237 28.35 -19.34 25.45
CA TYR A 237 29.45 -19.09 24.54
C TYR A 237 29.26 -19.79 23.19
N HIS A 238 29.68 -19.11 22.13
CA HIS A 238 29.54 -19.57 20.75
C HIS A 238 30.89 -19.59 20.05
N LEU A 239 31.19 -20.69 19.38
CA LEU A 239 32.25 -20.74 18.37
C LEU A 239 31.60 -20.54 17.02
N VAL A 240 32.14 -19.66 16.19
CA VAL A 240 31.55 -19.29 14.91
C VAL A 240 32.53 -19.58 13.76
N MET A 241 31.98 -19.95 12.63
CA MET A 241 32.69 -20.00 11.35
C MET A 241 31.99 -19.05 10.40
N VAL A 242 32.63 -17.94 10.08
CA VAL A 242 32.10 -16.90 9.19
C VAL A 242 32.54 -17.24 7.77
N SER A 243 31.61 -17.67 6.94
CA SER A 243 31.93 -18.07 5.56
C SER A 243 31.92 -16.89 4.59
N LYS A 244 31.11 -15.86 4.87
CA LYS A 244 30.98 -14.67 4.01
C LYS A 244 30.54 -13.47 4.83
N ARG A 245 31.11 -12.31 4.53
CA ARG A 245 30.60 -11.01 4.94
C ARG A 245 30.54 -10.10 3.73
N THR A 246 29.49 -9.36 3.62
CA THR A 246 29.30 -8.32 2.62
C THR A 246 29.17 -6.99 3.35
N GLU A 247 30.00 -6.04 2.98
CA GLU A 247 29.94 -4.69 3.56
C GLU A 247 28.68 -3.96 3.08
N GLY A 248 28.19 -3.05 3.92
CA GLY A 248 27.09 -2.20 3.57
C GLY A 248 27.48 -1.25 2.43
N MET A 249 26.56 -1.00 1.54
CA MET A 249 26.81 -0.16 0.37
C MET A 249 25.56 0.59 -0.10
N TYR A 250 25.80 1.69 -0.77
CA TYR A 250 24.78 2.34 -1.60
C TYR A 250 24.85 1.69 -2.99
N PRO A 251 23.78 1.05 -3.46
CA PRO A 251 23.78 0.44 -4.80
C PRO A 251 23.89 1.53 -5.88
N ASP A 252 24.46 1.19 -7.01
CA ASP A 252 24.40 2.09 -8.17
C ASP A 252 22.93 2.24 -8.64
N LEU A 253 22.56 3.45 -9.11
CA LEU A 253 21.18 3.69 -9.60
C LEU A 253 20.74 2.64 -10.60
N ALA A 254 21.63 2.18 -11.47
CA ALA A 254 21.31 1.15 -12.48
C ALA A 254 20.81 -0.18 -11.87
N ASP A 255 21.26 -0.51 -10.65
CA ASP A 255 20.88 -1.76 -9.97
C ASP A 255 19.50 -1.66 -9.29
N VAL A 256 19.06 -0.44 -8.98
CA VAL A 256 17.81 -0.17 -8.24
C VAL A 256 16.85 0.73 -9.03
N GLU A 257 17.14 1.04 -10.30
CA GLU A 257 16.43 2.02 -11.11
C GLU A 257 14.91 1.81 -11.11
N GLN A 258 14.47 0.56 -11.27
CA GLN A 258 13.04 0.28 -11.30
C GLN A 258 12.36 0.60 -9.95
N SER A 259 13.01 0.27 -8.84
CA SER A 259 12.50 0.57 -7.50
C SER A 259 12.45 2.08 -7.26
N VAL A 260 13.50 2.79 -7.66
CA VAL A 260 13.58 4.26 -7.55
C VAL A 260 12.49 4.92 -8.40
N ARG A 261 12.28 4.44 -9.62
CA ARG A 261 11.25 4.95 -10.54
C ARG A 261 9.84 4.74 -9.98
N ASP A 262 9.57 3.56 -9.42
CA ASP A 262 8.27 3.25 -8.82
C ASP A 262 8.01 4.13 -7.58
N ASP A 263 9.03 4.39 -6.76
CA ASP A 263 8.94 5.26 -5.59
C ASP A 263 8.75 6.73 -6.00
N ALA A 264 9.54 7.24 -6.96
CA ALA A 264 9.41 8.59 -7.49
C ALA A 264 8.01 8.80 -8.11
N LEU A 265 7.55 7.86 -8.93
CA LEU A 265 6.21 7.90 -9.53
C LEU A 265 5.12 7.93 -8.47
N ARG A 266 5.25 7.14 -7.40
CA ARG A 266 4.29 7.13 -6.28
C ARG A 266 4.24 8.48 -5.56
N VAL A 267 5.38 9.11 -5.32
CA VAL A 267 5.44 10.44 -4.68
C VAL A 267 4.79 11.48 -5.57
N GLU A 268 5.13 11.52 -6.87
CA GLU A 268 4.56 12.46 -7.83
C GLU A 268 3.04 12.32 -7.97
N ILE A 269 2.53 11.07 -8.04
CA ILE A 269 1.09 10.79 -8.06
C ILE A 269 0.41 11.33 -6.79
N ASN A 270 1.01 11.09 -5.61
CA ASN A 270 0.45 11.54 -4.34
C ASN A 270 0.42 13.08 -4.26
N GLU A 271 1.47 13.76 -4.67
CA GLU A 271 1.54 15.23 -4.70
C GLU A 271 0.49 15.82 -5.64
N LYS A 272 0.36 15.28 -6.85
CA LYS A 272 -0.65 15.76 -7.81
C LYS A 272 -2.08 15.47 -7.35
N ASN A 273 -2.32 14.35 -6.69
CA ASN A 273 -3.61 14.05 -6.09
C ASN A 273 -3.97 15.05 -4.99
N GLU A 274 -3.01 15.38 -4.12
CA GLU A 274 -3.21 16.38 -3.07
C GLU A 274 -3.49 17.78 -3.66
N LEU A 275 -2.72 18.18 -4.68
CA LEU A 275 -2.96 19.44 -5.40
C LEU A 275 -4.35 19.47 -6.06
N ALA A 276 -4.80 18.35 -6.64
CA ALA A 276 -6.13 18.26 -7.23
C ALA A 276 -7.24 18.42 -6.17
N VAL A 277 -7.07 17.79 -5.00
CA VAL A 277 -8.01 17.94 -3.88
C VAL A 277 -8.00 19.38 -3.35
N GLN A 278 -6.81 19.97 -3.18
CA GLN A 278 -6.67 21.37 -2.74
C GLN A 278 -7.31 22.35 -3.74
N ALA A 279 -7.18 22.09 -5.04
CA ALA A 279 -7.83 22.89 -6.07
C ALA A 279 -9.36 22.84 -5.92
N ILE A 280 -9.94 21.66 -5.64
CA ILE A 280 -11.39 21.54 -5.37
C ILE A 280 -11.75 22.32 -4.11
N VAL A 281 -11.02 22.14 -3.00
CA VAL A 281 -11.28 22.83 -1.72
C VAL A 281 -11.17 24.36 -1.88
N GLY A 282 -10.19 24.82 -2.67
CA GLY A 282 -9.97 26.24 -2.95
C GLY A 282 -11.10 26.94 -3.70
N THR A 283 -12.05 26.20 -4.29
CA THR A 283 -13.25 26.79 -4.92
C THR A 283 -14.32 27.20 -3.91
N TYR A 284 -14.18 26.81 -2.64
CA TYR A 284 -15.20 27.07 -1.61
C TYR A 284 -14.81 28.25 -0.71
N ASP A 285 -15.78 29.14 -0.42
CA ASP A 285 -15.65 30.21 0.57
C ASP A 285 -15.92 29.64 1.98
N VAL A 286 -14.84 29.49 2.77
CA VAL A 286 -14.90 28.88 4.11
C VAL A 286 -15.14 29.97 5.17
N ARG A 287 -16.32 29.96 5.80
CA ARG A 287 -16.64 30.84 6.94
C ARG A 287 -16.59 30.03 8.24
N MET A 288 -15.66 30.39 9.10
CA MET A 288 -15.49 29.75 10.41
C MET A 288 -16.31 30.50 11.47
N ASN A 289 -17.38 29.87 11.96
CA ASN A 289 -18.21 30.36 13.09
C ASN A 289 -17.98 29.48 14.33
N PHE A 290 -16.72 29.17 14.61
CA PHE A 290 -16.33 28.26 15.70
C PHE A 290 -15.76 29.10 16.85
N GLU A 291 -16.39 29.04 18.04
CA GLU A 291 -15.84 29.55 19.27
C GLU A 291 -15.20 28.41 20.08
N ARG A 292 -13.91 28.53 20.41
CA ARG A 292 -13.26 27.58 21.32
C ARG A 292 -13.89 27.74 22.71
N GLY A 293 -14.44 26.67 23.25
CA GLY A 293 -14.76 26.58 24.66
C GLY A 293 -13.53 26.85 25.54
N PRO A 294 -13.71 27.30 26.78
CA PRO A 294 -12.59 27.49 27.69
C PRO A 294 -11.79 26.22 27.84
N ALA A 295 -10.45 26.30 27.74
CA ALA A 295 -9.56 25.19 28.04
C ALA A 295 -9.72 24.79 29.51
N GLU A 296 -10.13 23.57 29.80
CA GLU A 296 -10.14 23.00 31.16
C GLU A 296 -8.71 22.76 31.65
#